data_b0c242c5bbb07a1436ceca92c205459c
#
_entry.id   b0c242c5bbb07a1436ceca92c205459c
#
_cell.length_a   1.000
_cell.length_b   1.000
_cell.length_c   1.000
_cell.angle_alpha   90.00
_cell.angle_beta   90.00
_cell.angle_gamma   90.00
#
_symmetry.space_group_name_H-M   'P 1'
#
loop_
_entity.id
_entity.type
_entity.pdbx_description
1 polymer ?
#
loop_
_entity_poly.entity_id
_entity_poly.type
_entity_poly.pdbx_seq_one_letter_code
_entity_poly.pdbx_strand_id
1 'polypeptide(L)'
;MSIPKTGLGAVLRRELRYLTTRPIYLFAIFGAPLLVTLMLLYMMGGGLPTNMPVAVVDEDHTATSRALTRSLDAFQSSEVALEAASMPEALEAMRRGEVYAIFHIPSGLQAGAGSARQPKLHYYTNSAYLMAGSFTFRDMKMLSELASAKVGLQTGQAKGKTMEEIMATVQPIVVRNEVMSNPWLNYSAYLTTTILPGILQLMILLLTSYSIGLEIKRGTASEWLRLAKGSMSRALIGKLLPQTILFVLSGWIIQGILYGWMGYPLQSGWAPMALAMLFLVLAAQALGIFFISLIPVLRMGMSLGSLLGMLSFSISGMSIPVSSMIAPMQALAYIFPLRYYFRIGINQALIGAPFADSLPQYIGLLAFIFLPLIMLPRLRKYLLNVGYIA
;
A
#
# COMPACT_ATOMS: atom_id res chain seq x y z
N MET A 1 -5.67 37.24 -41.43
CA MET A 1 -5.48 37.03 -39.97
C MET A 1 -6.66 36.16 -39.47
N SER A 2 -6.47 34.83 -39.38
CA SER A 2 -7.55 33.92 -38.92
C SER A 2 -7.91 34.20 -37.47
N ILE A 3 -9.19 34.50 -37.21
CA ILE A 3 -9.72 34.69 -35.87
C ILE A 3 -9.32 33.46 -35.04
N PRO A 4 -8.62 33.61 -33.92
CA PRO A 4 -8.23 32.47 -33.11
C PRO A 4 -9.49 31.73 -32.66
N LYS A 5 -9.60 30.45 -33.03
CA LYS A 5 -10.74 29.60 -32.58
C LYS A 5 -10.79 29.61 -31.06
N THR A 6 -11.83 30.22 -30.46
CA THR A 6 -12.07 30.30 -29.03
C THR A 6 -13.10 29.26 -28.62
N GLY A 7 -13.04 28.79 -27.39
CA GLY A 7 -13.96 27.80 -26.83
C GLY A 7 -13.23 26.60 -26.22
N LEU A 8 -13.99 25.60 -25.79
CA LEU A 8 -13.45 24.39 -25.15
C LEU A 8 -12.38 23.69 -26.02
N GLY A 9 -12.67 23.54 -27.32
CA GLY A 9 -11.75 22.90 -28.27
C GLY A 9 -10.42 23.62 -28.48
N ALA A 10 -10.38 24.95 -28.33
CA ALA A 10 -9.16 25.73 -28.39
C ALA A 10 -8.27 25.47 -27.15
N VAL A 11 -8.87 25.42 -25.96
CA VAL A 11 -8.18 25.09 -24.72
C VAL A 11 -7.65 23.66 -24.78
N LEU A 12 -8.48 22.69 -25.17
CA LEU A 12 -8.09 21.28 -25.33
C LEU A 12 -6.86 21.13 -26.25
N ARG A 13 -6.88 21.77 -27.43
CA ARG A 13 -5.74 21.69 -28.38
C ARG A 13 -4.46 22.28 -27.79
N ARG A 14 -4.58 23.39 -27.05
CA ARG A 14 -3.44 24.00 -26.35
C ARG A 14 -2.87 23.05 -25.32
N GLU A 15 -3.71 22.42 -24.49
CA GLU A 15 -3.25 21.50 -23.46
C GLU A 15 -2.69 20.19 -24.02
N LEU A 16 -3.27 19.63 -25.08
CA LEU A 16 -2.71 18.48 -25.79
C LEU A 16 -1.29 18.78 -26.31
N ARG A 17 -1.07 19.99 -26.84
CA ARG A 17 0.29 20.42 -27.22
C ARG A 17 1.23 20.45 -26.02
N TYR A 18 0.81 20.95 -24.87
CA TYR A 18 1.64 20.98 -23.67
C TYR A 18 1.97 19.58 -23.15
N LEU A 19 1.02 18.66 -23.18
CA LEU A 19 1.23 17.27 -22.80
C LEU A 19 2.29 16.59 -23.68
N THR A 20 2.31 16.87 -24.99
CA THR A 20 3.26 16.25 -25.93
C THR A 20 4.62 16.94 -25.95
N THR A 21 4.70 18.25 -25.67
CA THR A 21 5.94 19.02 -25.77
C THR A 21 6.72 19.15 -24.47
N ARG A 22 6.10 18.84 -23.33
CA ARG A 22 6.73 18.97 -22.00
C ARG A 22 6.83 17.61 -21.33
N PRO A 23 8.03 17.01 -21.24
CA PRO A 23 8.22 15.65 -20.73
C PRO A 23 7.74 15.46 -19.29
N ILE A 24 7.71 16.53 -18.49
CA ILE A 24 7.25 16.47 -17.08
C ILE A 24 5.82 15.94 -16.96
N TYR A 25 4.93 16.22 -17.92
CA TYR A 25 3.56 15.74 -17.89
C TYR A 25 3.49 14.23 -18.10
N LEU A 26 4.15 13.72 -19.14
CA LEU A 26 4.19 12.29 -19.42
C LEU A 26 4.93 11.52 -18.32
N PHE A 27 5.99 12.11 -17.78
CA PHE A 27 6.70 11.52 -16.64
C PHE A 27 5.79 11.41 -15.40
N ALA A 28 5.05 12.47 -15.05
CA ALA A 28 4.16 12.43 -13.88
C ALA A 28 2.95 11.49 -14.07
N ILE A 29 2.43 11.37 -15.31
CA ILE A 29 1.25 10.56 -15.59
C ILE A 29 1.58 9.06 -15.74
N PHE A 30 2.66 8.73 -16.43
CA PHE A 30 3.05 7.36 -16.73
C PHE A 30 4.40 6.99 -16.12
N GLY A 31 5.42 7.85 -16.28
CA GLY A 31 6.79 7.53 -15.89
C GLY A 31 6.92 7.18 -14.42
N ALA A 32 6.55 8.09 -13.54
CA ALA A 32 6.68 7.87 -12.09
C ALA A 32 5.77 6.74 -11.57
N PRO A 33 4.44 6.68 -11.90
CA PRO A 33 3.60 5.60 -11.43
C PRO A 33 4.04 4.21 -11.93
N LEU A 34 4.39 4.07 -13.22
CA LEU A 34 4.82 2.79 -13.78
C LEU A 34 6.20 2.38 -13.27
N LEU A 35 7.14 3.33 -13.13
CA LEU A 35 8.46 3.04 -12.55
C LEU A 35 8.33 2.47 -11.14
N VAL A 36 7.51 3.12 -10.29
CA VAL A 36 7.27 2.62 -8.93
C VAL A 36 6.53 1.28 -8.96
N THR A 37 5.58 1.09 -9.88
CA THR A 37 4.91 -0.20 -10.06
C THR A 37 5.92 -1.31 -10.35
N LEU A 38 6.78 -1.12 -11.35
CA LEU A 38 7.80 -2.10 -11.72
C LEU A 38 8.81 -2.33 -10.60
N MET A 39 9.24 -1.26 -9.92
CA MET A 39 10.15 -1.36 -8.79
C MET A 39 9.55 -2.19 -7.65
N LEU A 40 8.31 -1.91 -7.23
CA LEU A 40 7.65 -2.66 -6.16
C LEU A 40 7.41 -4.12 -6.55
N LEU A 41 7.00 -4.39 -7.78
CA LEU A 41 6.80 -5.76 -8.25
C LEU A 41 8.12 -6.53 -8.33
N TYR A 42 9.20 -5.89 -8.75
CA TYR A 42 10.53 -6.50 -8.74
C TYR A 42 11.00 -6.83 -7.32
N MET A 43 10.85 -5.87 -6.39
CA MET A 43 11.24 -6.06 -4.99
C MET A 43 10.41 -7.13 -4.27
N MET A 44 9.11 -7.26 -4.62
CA MET A 44 8.16 -8.09 -3.91
C MET A 44 7.68 -9.30 -4.74
N GLY A 45 8.43 -9.67 -5.79
CA GLY A 45 8.03 -10.73 -6.74
C GLY A 45 7.76 -12.10 -6.11
N GLY A 46 8.40 -12.41 -4.96
CA GLY A 46 8.14 -13.62 -4.18
C GLY A 46 6.88 -13.57 -3.31
N GLY A 47 6.14 -12.48 -3.29
CA GLY A 47 4.92 -12.30 -2.50
C GLY A 47 5.13 -12.12 -1.00
N LEU A 48 6.17 -12.75 -0.45
CA LEU A 48 6.61 -12.61 0.95
C LEU A 48 8.09 -12.24 0.96
N PRO A 49 8.55 -11.48 1.96
CA PRO A 49 9.98 -11.37 2.23
C PRO A 49 10.56 -12.74 2.50
N THR A 50 11.65 -13.06 1.84
CA THR A 50 12.36 -14.36 1.94
C THR A 50 13.71 -14.17 2.59
N ASN A 51 14.28 -15.26 3.14
CA ASN A 51 15.65 -15.31 3.62
C ASN A 51 15.97 -14.25 4.68
N MET A 52 15.06 -14.07 5.66
CA MET A 52 15.34 -13.18 6.78
C MET A 52 16.36 -13.84 7.71
N PRO A 53 17.53 -13.22 7.95
CA PRO A 53 18.59 -13.81 8.74
C PRO A 53 18.16 -13.99 10.21
N VAL A 54 18.34 -15.23 10.69
CA VAL A 54 18.06 -15.67 12.05
C VAL A 54 19.34 -16.28 12.64
N ALA A 55 19.61 -16.02 13.92
CA ALA A 55 20.63 -16.74 14.67
C ALA A 55 20.01 -17.95 15.37
N VAL A 56 20.77 -19.04 15.43
CA VAL A 56 20.46 -20.21 16.27
C VAL A 56 21.52 -20.34 17.35
N VAL A 57 21.07 -20.51 18.60
CA VAL A 57 21.93 -20.86 19.72
C VAL A 57 21.51 -22.25 20.16
N ASP A 58 22.30 -23.26 19.78
CA ASP A 58 22.08 -24.68 20.12
C ASP A 58 22.95 -25.10 21.28
N GLU A 59 22.39 -25.21 22.48
CA GLU A 59 23.08 -25.73 23.68
C GLU A 59 22.83 -27.24 23.91
N ASP A 60 21.92 -27.84 23.12
CA ASP A 60 21.58 -29.27 23.27
C ASP A 60 22.49 -30.18 22.43
N HIS A 61 22.99 -29.71 21.30
CA HIS A 61 23.89 -30.38 20.37
C HIS A 61 23.47 -31.80 19.98
N THR A 62 22.19 -32.09 19.95
CA THR A 62 21.60 -33.40 19.69
C THR A 62 21.19 -33.57 18.22
N ALA A 63 20.75 -34.79 17.87
CA ALA A 63 20.12 -35.01 16.56
C ALA A 63 18.81 -34.24 16.41
N THR A 64 18.09 -34.04 17.52
CA THR A 64 16.81 -33.30 17.54
C THR A 64 17.04 -31.80 17.34
N SER A 65 18.01 -31.20 18.03
CA SER A 65 18.34 -29.78 17.87
C SER A 65 18.80 -29.47 16.46
N ARG A 66 19.68 -30.25 15.88
CA ARG A 66 20.13 -30.13 14.48
C ARG A 66 19.00 -30.30 13.48
N ALA A 67 18.01 -31.16 13.77
CA ALA A 67 16.83 -31.28 12.92
C ALA A 67 15.94 -30.04 12.98
N LEU A 68 15.77 -29.44 14.17
CA LEU A 68 15.03 -28.17 14.33
C LEU A 68 15.72 -27.03 13.57
N THR A 69 17.03 -26.90 13.68
CA THR A 69 17.81 -25.87 12.94
C THR A 69 17.61 -26.00 11.43
N ARG A 70 17.78 -27.23 10.88
CA ARG A 70 17.53 -27.47 9.44
C ARG A 70 16.08 -27.22 9.03
N SER A 71 15.13 -27.53 9.90
CA SER A 71 13.72 -27.27 9.61
C SER A 71 13.40 -25.78 9.64
N LEU A 72 14.06 -25.00 10.51
CA LEU A 72 13.93 -23.54 10.51
C LEU A 72 14.50 -22.93 9.23
N ASP A 73 15.66 -23.40 8.80
CA ASP A 73 16.32 -22.96 7.57
C ASP A 73 15.53 -23.32 6.29
N ALA A 74 14.68 -24.33 6.36
CA ALA A 74 13.81 -24.75 5.25
C ALA A 74 12.54 -23.87 5.09
N PHE A 75 12.25 -22.97 6.01
CA PHE A 75 11.13 -22.03 5.85
C PHE A 75 11.46 -20.95 4.84
N GLN A 76 10.48 -20.57 4.03
CA GLN A 76 10.66 -19.56 2.99
C GLN A 76 11.07 -18.18 3.55
N SER A 77 10.57 -17.82 4.75
CA SER A 77 10.80 -16.49 5.30
C SER A 77 12.06 -16.39 6.16
N SER A 78 12.57 -17.49 6.68
CA SER A 78 13.72 -17.54 7.59
C SER A 78 14.92 -18.19 6.95
N GLU A 79 16.11 -17.67 7.23
CA GLU A 79 17.41 -18.24 6.85
C GLU A 79 18.30 -18.28 8.09
N VAL A 80 18.90 -19.42 8.39
CA VAL A 80 19.86 -19.55 9.49
C VAL A 80 21.20 -18.96 9.05
N ALA A 81 21.38 -17.66 9.27
CA ALA A 81 22.58 -16.93 8.86
C ALA A 81 23.74 -17.07 9.87
N LEU A 82 23.43 -17.41 11.12
CA LEU A 82 24.43 -17.53 12.20
C LEU A 82 24.06 -18.68 13.13
N GLU A 83 24.96 -19.64 13.28
CA GLU A 83 24.97 -20.59 14.40
C GLU A 83 25.90 -20.03 15.47
N ALA A 84 25.31 -19.34 16.47
CA ALA A 84 26.08 -18.67 17.51
C ALA A 84 26.46 -19.65 18.64
N ALA A 85 27.69 -19.57 19.09
CA ALA A 85 28.17 -20.40 20.19
C ALA A 85 27.56 -20.02 21.56
N SER A 86 27.01 -18.82 21.67
CA SER A 86 26.44 -18.32 22.90
C SER A 86 25.36 -17.28 22.69
N MET A 87 24.48 -17.09 23.67
CA MET A 87 23.44 -16.07 23.64
C MET A 87 23.98 -14.62 23.54
N PRO A 88 25.07 -14.24 24.25
CA PRO A 88 25.67 -12.93 24.07
C PRO A 88 26.11 -12.63 22.62
N GLU A 89 26.70 -13.60 21.93
CA GLU A 89 27.10 -13.47 20.52
C GLU A 89 25.90 -13.24 19.61
N ALA A 90 24.84 -14.03 19.77
CA ALA A 90 23.61 -13.87 19.00
C ALA A 90 22.93 -12.51 19.25
N LEU A 91 22.92 -12.04 20.50
CA LEU A 91 22.40 -10.72 20.85
C LEU A 91 23.22 -9.59 20.24
N GLU A 92 24.54 -9.75 20.19
CA GLU A 92 25.42 -8.75 19.56
C GLU A 92 25.19 -8.70 18.04
N ALA A 93 25.03 -9.84 17.38
CA ALA A 93 24.65 -9.89 15.97
C ALA A 93 23.29 -9.23 15.72
N MET A 94 22.31 -9.43 16.62
CA MET A 94 21.01 -8.75 16.54
C MET A 94 21.14 -7.24 16.74
N ARG A 95 21.99 -6.75 17.64
CA ARG A 95 22.26 -5.32 17.83
C ARG A 95 22.90 -4.68 16.62
N ARG A 96 23.80 -5.40 15.92
CA ARG A 96 24.42 -4.95 14.67
C ARG A 96 23.48 -5.03 13.47
N GLY A 97 22.28 -5.63 13.64
CA GLY A 97 21.30 -5.80 12.55
C GLY A 97 21.67 -6.90 11.56
N GLU A 98 22.56 -7.79 11.93
CA GLU A 98 22.98 -8.96 11.12
C GLU A 98 21.91 -10.04 11.13
N VAL A 99 21.14 -10.15 12.24
CA VAL A 99 20.00 -11.06 12.39
C VAL A 99 18.81 -10.35 12.99
N TYR A 100 17.60 -10.81 12.64
CA TYR A 100 16.34 -10.22 13.11
C TYR A 100 15.64 -11.04 14.20
N ALA A 101 16.07 -12.31 14.37
CA ALA A 101 15.53 -13.16 15.41
C ALA A 101 16.62 -14.13 15.91
N ILE A 102 16.41 -14.67 17.12
CA ILE A 102 17.29 -15.70 17.72
C ILE A 102 16.40 -16.85 18.14
N PHE A 103 16.74 -18.04 17.70
CA PHE A 103 16.13 -19.30 18.11
C PHE A 103 17.10 -20.01 19.06
N HIS A 104 16.71 -20.04 20.36
CA HIS A 104 17.54 -20.64 21.40
C HIS A 104 17.00 -22.02 21.82
N ILE A 105 17.82 -23.01 21.67
CA ILE A 105 17.58 -24.41 22.00
C ILE A 105 18.38 -24.72 23.27
N PRO A 106 17.73 -24.81 24.45
CA PRO A 106 18.45 -25.05 25.69
C PRO A 106 18.96 -26.48 25.80
N SER A 107 19.96 -26.67 26.61
CA SER A 107 20.53 -27.99 26.93
C SER A 107 19.46 -28.91 27.54
N GLY A 108 19.54 -30.22 27.19
CA GLY A 108 18.60 -31.23 27.69
C GLY A 108 17.23 -31.24 26.98
N LEU A 109 17.07 -30.54 25.85
CA LEU A 109 15.83 -30.53 25.07
C LEU A 109 15.38 -31.92 24.69
N GLN A 110 16.27 -32.73 24.06
CA GLN A 110 15.94 -34.08 23.60
C GLN A 110 15.62 -34.99 24.78
N ALA A 111 16.41 -34.96 25.84
CA ALA A 111 16.19 -35.78 27.05
C ALA A 111 14.88 -35.41 27.76
N GLY A 112 14.58 -34.12 27.86
CA GLY A 112 13.33 -33.61 28.45
C GLY A 112 12.10 -34.03 27.65
N ALA A 113 12.15 -33.90 26.32
CA ALA A 113 11.05 -34.31 25.43
C ALA A 113 10.77 -35.82 25.54
N GLY A 114 11.81 -36.66 25.60
CA GLY A 114 11.69 -38.11 25.75
C GLY A 114 11.17 -38.57 27.12
N SER A 115 11.40 -37.79 28.19
CA SER A 115 10.96 -38.10 29.56
C SER A 115 9.66 -37.48 29.97
N ALA A 116 8.83 -36.99 29.03
CA ALA A 116 7.57 -36.27 29.24
C ALA A 116 7.71 -35.02 30.12
N ARG A 117 8.91 -34.47 30.25
CA ARG A 117 9.14 -33.13 30.74
C ARG A 117 8.83 -32.16 29.59
N GLN A 118 8.36 -30.96 29.88
CA GLN A 118 8.06 -29.94 28.88
C GLN A 118 9.28 -29.00 28.71
N PRO A 119 10.29 -29.35 27.90
CA PRO A 119 11.41 -28.44 27.64
C PRO A 119 10.88 -27.19 26.94
N LYS A 120 11.48 -26.05 27.22
CA LYS A 120 11.06 -24.76 26.65
C LYS A 120 12.03 -24.35 25.55
N LEU A 121 11.51 -24.11 24.37
CA LEU A 121 12.23 -23.38 23.30
C LEU A 121 12.05 -21.89 23.52
N HIS A 122 13.11 -21.13 23.35
CA HIS A 122 13.04 -19.67 23.47
C HIS A 122 13.34 -19.04 22.13
N TYR A 123 12.53 -18.05 21.74
CA TYR A 123 12.80 -17.23 20.56
C TYR A 123 12.69 -15.76 20.91
N TYR A 124 13.64 -15.00 20.42
CA TYR A 124 13.75 -13.57 20.60
C TYR A 124 13.62 -12.92 19.23
N THR A 125 12.71 -11.97 19.09
CA THR A 125 12.45 -11.29 17.81
C THR A 125 12.67 -9.79 17.95
N ASN A 126 13.29 -9.18 16.95
CA ASN A 126 13.49 -7.74 16.92
C ASN A 126 12.24 -7.03 16.39
N SER A 127 11.37 -6.61 17.29
CA SER A 127 10.11 -5.91 16.95
C SER A 127 10.31 -4.48 16.46
N ALA A 128 11.54 -3.93 16.46
CA ALA A 128 11.84 -2.68 15.79
C ALA A 128 11.65 -2.80 14.26
N TYR A 129 11.88 -4.00 13.72
CA TYR A 129 11.58 -4.36 12.33
C TYR A 129 10.31 -5.20 12.28
N LEU A 130 9.14 -4.55 12.35
CA LEU A 130 7.84 -5.20 12.51
C LEU A 130 7.62 -6.39 11.57
N MET A 131 7.99 -6.25 10.30
CA MET A 131 7.81 -7.31 9.30
C MET A 131 8.74 -8.49 9.56
N ALA A 132 10.05 -8.24 9.68
CA ALA A 132 11.04 -9.29 9.94
C ALA A 132 10.75 -10.02 11.23
N GLY A 133 10.46 -9.29 12.32
CA GLY A 133 10.08 -9.87 13.60
C GLY A 133 8.82 -10.73 13.53
N SER A 134 7.80 -10.28 12.81
CA SER A 134 6.51 -11.01 12.71
C SER A 134 6.63 -12.30 11.90
N PHE A 135 7.33 -12.28 10.78
CA PHE A 135 7.49 -13.48 9.94
C PHE A 135 8.40 -14.51 10.59
N THR A 136 9.54 -14.10 11.13
CA THR A 136 10.44 -15.02 11.85
C THR A 136 9.76 -15.60 13.09
N PHE A 137 8.99 -14.81 13.85
CA PHE A 137 8.18 -15.30 14.96
C PHE A 137 7.17 -16.37 14.52
N ARG A 138 6.46 -16.13 13.42
CA ARG A 138 5.50 -17.09 12.86
C ARG A 138 6.16 -18.41 12.51
N ASP A 139 7.32 -18.37 11.83
CA ASP A 139 8.04 -19.56 11.41
C ASP A 139 8.58 -20.33 12.61
N MET A 140 9.19 -19.68 13.60
CA MET A 140 9.66 -20.31 14.84
C MET A 140 8.52 -20.92 15.65
N LYS A 141 7.37 -20.23 15.74
CA LYS A 141 6.18 -20.75 16.42
C LYS A 141 5.67 -22.01 15.71
N MET A 142 5.52 -21.96 14.39
CA MET A 142 5.06 -23.08 13.58
C MET A 142 6.03 -24.29 13.72
N LEU A 143 7.34 -24.04 13.69
CA LEU A 143 8.34 -25.08 13.94
C LEU A 143 8.17 -25.74 15.30
N SER A 144 7.97 -24.94 16.35
CA SER A 144 7.80 -25.45 17.73
C SER A 144 6.52 -26.26 17.87
N GLU A 145 5.43 -25.86 17.22
CA GLU A 145 4.17 -26.62 17.20
C GLU A 145 4.32 -27.95 16.46
N LEU A 146 4.98 -27.96 15.29
CA LEU A 146 5.28 -29.17 14.53
C LEU A 146 6.21 -30.13 15.30
N ALA A 147 7.22 -29.59 15.98
CA ALA A 147 8.13 -30.38 16.81
C ALA A 147 7.38 -31.02 17.99
N SER A 148 6.52 -30.27 18.66
CA SER A 148 5.67 -30.77 19.77
C SER A 148 4.70 -31.86 19.31
N ALA A 149 4.06 -31.66 18.15
CA ALA A 149 3.19 -32.67 17.55
C ALA A 149 3.96 -33.95 17.22
N LYS A 150 5.15 -33.85 16.62
CA LYS A 150 6.01 -35.01 16.30
C LYS A 150 6.39 -35.81 17.55
N VAL A 151 6.81 -35.13 18.62
CA VAL A 151 7.14 -35.77 19.91
C VAL A 151 5.88 -36.45 20.50
N GLY A 152 4.75 -35.77 20.48
CA GLY A 152 3.48 -36.30 20.95
C GLY A 152 3.06 -37.58 20.19
N LEU A 153 3.19 -37.59 18.87
CA LEU A 153 2.92 -38.74 18.00
C LEU A 153 3.85 -39.93 18.37
N GLN A 154 5.15 -39.70 18.43
CA GLN A 154 6.12 -40.74 18.77
C GLN A 154 5.87 -41.34 20.16
N THR A 155 5.64 -40.48 21.14
CA THR A 155 5.36 -40.92 22.53
C THR A 155 4.04 -41.68 22.65
N GLY A 156 3.00 -41.23 21.92
CA GLY A 156 1.70 -41.89 21.91
C GLY A 156 1.76 -43.28 21.25
N GLN A 157 2.44 -43.37 20.09
CA GLN A 157 2.66 -44.65 19.41
C GLN A 157 3.47 -45.64 20.27
N ALA A 158 4.51 -45.16 20.93
CA ALA A 158 5.28 -45.99 21.86
C ALA A 158 4.45 -46.54 23.05
N LYS A 159 3.36 -45.86 23.41
CA LYS A 159 2.39 -46.29 24.44
C LYS A 159 1.24 -47.11 23.89
N GLY A 160 1.28 -47.48 22.60
CA GLY A 160 0.24 -48.29 21.94
C GLY A 160 -1.08 -47.56 21.70
N LYS A 161 -1.11 -46.24 21.76
CA LYS A 161 -2.32 -45.44 21.50
C LYS A 161 -2.63 -45.39 20.00
N THR A 162 -3.91 -45.32 19.67
CA THR A 162 -4.37 -45.10 18.30
C THR A 162 -4.03 -43.67 17.83
N MET A 163 -3.98 -43.45 16.53
CA MET A 163 -3.72 -42.13 15.97
C MET A 163 -4.77 -41.11 16.44
N GLU A 164 -6.04 -41.52 16.54
CA GLU A 164 -7.16 -40.70 16.98
C GLU A 164 -7.00 -40.24 18.43
N GLU A 165 -6.64 -41.17 19.33
CA GLU A 165 -6.37 -40.85 20.74
C GLU A 165 -5.16 -39.93 20.91
N ILE A 166 -4.13 -40.12 20.09
CA ILE A 166 -2.94 -39.26 20.11
C ILE A 166 -3.31 -37.86 19.65
N MET A 167 -4.03 -37.74 18.52
CA MET A 167 -4.45 -36.43 17.98
C MET A 167 -5.35 -35.69 18.96
N ALA A 168 -6.29 -36.39 19.60
CA ALA A 168 -7.15 -35.80 20.64
C ALA A 168 -6.35 -35.30 21.84
N THR A 169 -5.19 -35.92 22.13
CA THR A 169 -4.32 -35.48 23.25
C THR A 169 -3.39 -34.33 22.84
N VAL A 170 -2.83 -34.38 21.62
CA VAL A 170 -1.87 -33.39 21.10
C VAL A 170 -2.59 -32.10 20.69
N GLN A 171 -3.78 -32.23 20.12
CA GLN A 171 -4.59 -31.10 19.62
C GLN A 171 -6.05 -31.28 20.04
N PRO A 172 -6.38 -31.09 21.34
CA PRO A 172 -7.73 -31.32 21.86
C PRO A 172 -8.77 -30.35 21.26
N ILE A 173 -8.32 -29.20 20.77
CA ILE A 173 -9.16 -28.22 20.06
C ILE A 173 -8.54 -27.98 18.69
N VAL A 174 -9.27 -28.36 17.64
CA VAL A 174 -8.85 -28.12 16.25
C VAL A 174 -9.23 -26.70 15.88
N VAL A 175 -8.26 -25.84 15.69
CA VAL A 175 -8.46 -24.48 15.16
C VAL A 175 -8.43 -24.56 13.62
N ARG A 176 -9.58 -24.32 12.99
CA ARG A 176 -9.66 -24.09 11.55
C ARG A 176 -9.56 -22.59 11.29
N ASN A 177 -8.47 -22.17 10.69
CA ASN A 177 -8.28 -20.78 10.29
C ASN A 177 -8.53 -20.65 8.78
N GLU A 178 -9.65 -20.07 8.41
CA GLU A 178 -9.98 -19.76 7.02
C GLU A 178 -9.63 -18.29 6.76
N VAL A 179 -8.48 -18.07 6.15
CA VAL A 179 -8.03 -16.70 5.79
C VAL A 179 -8.82 -16.23 4.58
N MET A 180 -9.65 -15.23 4.79
CA MET A 180 -10.44 -14.60 3.73
C MET A 180 -9.61 -13.50 3.02
N SER A 181 -9.90 -13.26 1.75
CA SER A 181 -9.39 -12.15 0.93
C SER A 181 -7.93 -12.23 0.49
N ASN A 182 -7.02 -12.69 1.31
CA ASN A 182 -5.61 -12.90 0.98
C ASN A 182 -5.08 -14.16 1.66
N PRO A 183 -5.52 -15.36 1.22
CA PRO A 183 -5.24 -16.63 1.88
C PRO A 183 -3.74 -16.95 1.95
N TRP A 184 -2.98 -16.48 0.99
CA TRP A 184 -1.52 -16.67 0.94
C TRP A 184 -0.75 -15.65 1.79
N LEU A 185 -1.43 -14.72 2.48
CA LEU A 185 -0.83 -13.57 3.19
C LEU A 185 0.19 -12.83 2.31
N ASN A 186 -0.11 -12.73 1.02
CA ASN A 186 0.76 -12.12 0.03
C ASN A 186 0.97 -10.63 0.36
N TYR A 187 2.15 -10.31 0.87
CA TYR A 187 2.49 -8.95 1.27
C TYR A 187 2.65 -8.02 0.07
N SER A 188 3.08 -8.57 -1.08
CA SER A 188 3.15 -7.80 -2.32
C SER A 188 1.77 -7.30 -2.74
N ALA A 189 0.74 -8.16 -2.68
CA ALA A 189 -0.63 -7.77 -2.99
C ALA A 189 -1.13 -6.67 -2.05
N TYR A 190 -0.88 -6.79 -0.75
CA TYR A 190 -1.23 -5.77 0.25
C TYR A 190 -0.52 -4.43 -0.03
N LEU A 191 0.80 -4.46 -0.20
CA LEU A 191 1.62 -3.26 -0.32
C LEU A 191 1.35 -2.50 -1.63
N THR A 192 1.30 -3.21 -2.75
CA THR A 192 1.15 -2.58 -4.08
C THR A 192 -0.25 -2.02 -4.30
N THR A 193 -1.30 -2.74 -3.87
CA THR A 193 -2.68 -2.24 -3.95
C THR A 193 -2.92 -1.02 -3.05
N THR A 194 -2.05 -0.80 -2.07
CA THR A 194 -2.08 0.37 -1.17
C THR A 194 -1.27 1.53 -1.71
N ILE A 195 0.01 1.29 -2.03
CA ILE A 195 0.96 2.35 -2.40
C ILE A 195 0.65 2.93 -3.78
N LEU A 196 0.36 2.10 -4.78
CA LEU A 196 0.25 2.55 -6.16
C LEU A 196 -0.90 3.54 -6.40
N PRO A 197 -2.13 3.31 -5.91
CA PRO A 197 -3.19 4.32 -6.01
C PRO A 197 -2.84 5.63 -5.29
N GLY A 198 -2.12 5.54 -4.18
CA GLY A 198 -1.65 6.70 -3.44
C GLY A 198 -0.62 7.52 -4.20
N ILE A 199 0.37 6.86 -4.84
CA ILE A 199 1.34 7.54 -5.71
C ILE A 199 0.65 8.19 -6.91
N LEU A 200 -0.29 7.48 -7.52
CA LEU A 200 -1.08 8.04 -8.60
C LEU A 200 -1.85 9.28 -8.13
N GLN A 201 -2.53 9.22 -6.97
CA GLN A 201 -3.17 10.37 -6.36
C GLN A 201 -2.20 11.53 -6.12
N LEU A 202 -1.00 11.25 -5.59
CA LEU A 202 0.03 12.26 -5.35
C LEU A 202 0.44 12.94 -6.67
N MET A 203 0.68 12.17 -7.73
CA MET A 203 1.02 12.72 -9.04
C MET A 203 -0.10 13.56 -9.62
N ILE A 204 -1.37 13.16 -9.44
CA ILE A 204 -2.54 13.92 -9.86
C ILE A 204 -2.60 15.26 -9.12
N LEU A 205 -2.45 15.27 -7.80
CA LEU A 205 -2.45 16.49 -6.97
C LEU A 205 -1.36 17.46 -7.41
N LEU A 206 -0.13 16.95 -7.58
CA LEU A 206 1.02 17.75 -8.00
C LEU A 206 0.86 18.31 -9.40
N LEU A 207 0.47 17.46 -10.37
CA LEU A 207 0.37 17.90 -11.76
C LEU A 207 -0.80 18.86 -11.97
N THR A 208 -1.93 18.65 -11.29
CA THR A 208 -3.08 19.56 -11.32
C THR A 208 -2.69 20.93 -10.77
N SER A 209 -2.06 20.96 -9.58
CA SER A 209 -1.58 22.21 -8.98
C SER A 209 -0.51 22.88 -9.84
N TYR A 210 0.41 22.10 -10.40
CA TYR A 210 1.46 22.59 -11.31
C TYR A 210 0.87 23.21 -12.58
N SER A 211 -0.06 22.52 -13.23
CA SER A 211 -0.60 22.98 -14.52
C SER A 211 -1.38 24.30 -14.41
N ILE A 212 -2.10 24.48 -13.29
CA ILE A 212 -2.84 25.72 -13.00
C ILE A 212 -1.90 26.81 -12.46
N GLY A 213 -1.04 26.45 -11.52
CA GLY A 213 -0.10 27.40 -10.92
C GLY A 213 0.91 27.96 -11.92
N LEU A 214 1.23 27.19 -12.97
CA LEU A 214 2.11 27.64 -14.05
C LEU A 214 1.52 28.76 -14.90
N GLU A 215 0.15 28.77 -15.09
CA GLU A 215 -0.53 29.88 -15.78
C GLU A 215 -0.40 31.18 -14.97
N ILE A 216 -0.47 31.07 -13.63
CA ILE A 216 -0.28 32.22 -12.73
C ILE A 216 1.16 32.69 -12.82
N LYS A 217 2.11 31.77 -12.66
CA LYS A 217 3.56 32.09 -12.65
C LYS A 217 4.03 32.74 -13.95
N ARG A 218 3.51 32.31 -15.09
CA ARG A 218 3.90 32.82 -16.42
C ARG A 218 3.10 34.03 -16.89
N GLY A 219 2.07 34.46 -16.16
CA GLY A 219 1.19 35.54 -16.57
C GLY A 219 0.30 35.19 -17.77
N THR A 220 0.14 33.88 -18.10
CA THR A 220 -0.66 33.42 -19.24
C THR A 220 -2.12 33.15 -18.89
N ALA A 221 -2.52 33.42 -17.67
CA ALA A 221 -3.87 33.18 -17.16
C ALA A 221 -4.97 33.95 -17.92
N SER A 222 -4.71 35.20 -18.29
CA SER A 222 -5.63 36.04 -19.07
C SER A 222 -5.85 35.50 -20.47
N GLU A 223 -4.79 35.01 -21.14
CA GLU A 223 -4.87 34.35 -22.44
C GLU A 223 -5.66 33.04 -22.35
N TRP A 224 -5.37 32.21 -21.36
CA TRP A 224 -6.09 30.96 -21.09
C TRP A 224 -7.59 31.18 -20.89
N LEU A 225 -7.98 32.18 -20.07
CA LEU A 225 -9.38 32.54 -19.84
C LEU A 225 -10.03 33.10 -21.12
N ARG A 226 -9.32 33.93 -21.90
CA ARG A 226 -9.81 34.45 -23.18
C ARG A 226 -10.11 33.31 -24.17
N LEU A 227 -9.21 32.31 -24.27
CA LEU A 227 -9.46 31.12 -25.08
C LEU A 227 -10.71 30.37 -24.66
N ALA A 228 -11.00 30.32 -23.35
CA ALA A 228 -12.19 29.70 -22.77
C ALA A 228 -13.47 30.59 -22.84
N LYS A 229 -13.46 31.69 -23.60
CA LYS A 229 -14.53 32.68 -23.67
C LYS A 229 -14.90 33.25 -22.29
N GLY A 230 -13.93 33.50 -21.43
CA GLY A 230 -14.10 34.09 -20.10
C GLY A 230 -14.70 33.14 -19.03
N SER A 231 -15.04 31.91 -19.39
CA SER A 231 -15.64 30.94 -18.46
C SER A 231 -14.56 30.11 -17.74
N MET A 232 -14.51 30.21 -16.42
CA MET A 232 -13.56 29.46 -15.59
C MET A 232 -13.78 27.95 -15.66
N SER A 233 -15.06 27.51 -15.65
CA SER A 233 -15.38 26.08 -15.77
C SER A 233 -14.89 25.50 -17.11
N ARG A 234 -15.12 26.20 -18.24
CA ARG A 234 -14.61 25.78 -19.54
C ARG A 234 -13.09 25.77 -19.60
N ALA A 235 -12.46 26.74 -18.96
CA ALA A 235 -10.99 26.81 -18.87
C ALA A 235 -10.43 25.58 -18.12
N LEU A 236 -10.97 25.25 -16.94
CA LEU A 236 -10.55 24.11 -16.15
C LEU A 236 -10.86 22.77 -16.84
N ILE A 237 -12.08 22.58 -17.34
CA ILE A 237 -12.43 21.34 -18.06
C ILE A 237 -11.51 21.15 -19.27
N GLY A 238 -11.31 22.19 -20.09
CA GLY A 238 -10.44 22.10 -21.25
C GLY A 238 -8.97 21.84 -20.92
N LYS A 239 -8.51 22.30 -19.76
CA LYS A 239 -7.14 22.08 -19.27
C LYS A 239 -6.97 20.68 -18.70
N LEU A 240 -7.90 20.23 -17.87
CA LEU A 240 -7.74 19.00 -17.08
C LEU A 240 -8.26 17.76 -17.79
N LEU A 241 -9.25 17.86 -18.68
CA LEU A 241 -9.84 16.71 -19.37
C LEU A 241 -8.80 15.80 -20.06
N PRO A 242 -7.81 16.32 -20.82
CA PRO A 242 -6.77 15.47 -21.40
C PRO A 242 -5.93 14.77 -20.32
N GLN A 243 -5.60 15.47 -19.26
CA GLN A 243 -4.86 14.90 -18.12
C GLN A 243 -5.70 13.83 -17.40
N THR A 244 -7.00 14.06 -17.20
CA THR A 244 -7.93 13.09 -16.62
C THR A 244 -7.93 11.78 -17.39
N ILE A 245 -8.10 11.86 -18.72
CA ILE A 245 -8.12 10.67 -19.59
C ILE A 245 -6.81 9.88 -19.45
N LEU A 246 -5.67 10.57 -19.47
CA LEU A 246 -4.37 9.92 -19.39
C LEU A 246 -4.10 9.34 -17.99
N PHE A 247 -4.51 10.01 -16.91
CA PHE A 247 -4.40 9.46 -15.55
C PHE A 247 -5.31 8.26 -15.31
N VAL A 248 -6.53 8.31 -15.83
CA VAL A 248 -7.45 7.15 -15.77
C VAL A 248 -6.83 5.97 -16.53
N LEU A 249 -6.29 6.21 -17.72
CA LEU A 249 -5.61 5.17 -18.49
C LEU A 249 -4.39 4.61 -17.72
N SER A 250 -3.56 5.47 -17.14
CA SER A 250 -2.43 5.06 -16.29
C SER A 250 -2.90 4.20 -15.11
N GLY A 251 -3.97 4.62 -14.41
CA GLY A 251 -4.56 3.86 -13.32
C GLY A 251 -5.12 2.50 -13.77
N TRP A 252 -5.77 2.43 -14.92
CA TRP A 252 -6.25 1.18 -15.49
C TRP A 252 -5.12 0.25 -15.95
N ILE A 253 -4.02 0.80 -16.47
CA ILE A 253 -2.81 0.02 -16.78
C ILE A 253 -2.25 -0.59 -15.49
N ILE A 254 -2.14 0.18 -14.40
CA ILE A 254 -1.68 -0.32 -13.10
C ILE A 254 -2.63 -1.43 -12.60
N GLN A 255 -3.94 -1.22 -12.65
CA GLN A 255 -4.91 -2.25 -12.28
C GLN A 255 -4.77 -3.50 -13.17
N GLY A 256 -4.54 -3.31 -14.48
CA GLY A 256 -4.28 -4.40 -15.42
C GLY A 256 -3.07 -5.23 -15.05
N ILE A 257 -2.00 -4.58 -14.62
CA ILE A 257 -0.80 -5.25 -14.12
C ILE A 257 -1.10 -6.01 -12.83
N LEU A 258 -1.75 -5.38 -11.86
CA LEU A 258 -2.01 -6.00 -10.54
C LEU A 258 -3.00 -7.15 -10.62
N TYR A 259 -4.15 -6.93 -11.20
CA TYR A 259 -5.23 -7.90 -11.22
C TYR A 259 -5.16 -8.88 -12.41
N GLY A 260 -4.66 -8.42 -13.57
CA GLY A 260 -4.57 -9.22 -14.78
C GLY A 260 -3.28 -10.03 -14.85
N TRP A 261 -2.13 -9.41 -14.68
CA TRP A 261 -0.83 -10.08 -14.82
C TRP A 261 -0.39 -10.76 -13.53
N MET A 262 -0.44 -10.06 -12.39
CA MET A 262 -0.03 -10.61 -11.10
C MET A 262 -1.09 -11.52 -10.46
N GLY A 263 -2.32 -11.54 -10.98
CA GLY A 263 -3.40 -12.41 -10.49
C GLY A 263 -3.86 -12.06 -9.07
N TYR A 264 -3.73 -10.80 -8.63
CA TYR A 264 -4.23 -10.43 -7.31
C TYR A 264 -5.76 -10.54 -7.23
N PRO A 265 -6.33 -10.75 -6.03
CA PRO A 265 -7.76 -10.95 -5.87
C PRO A 265 -8.59 -9.82 -6.47
N LEU A 266 -9.59 -10.18 -7.28
CA LEU A 266 -10.56 -9.25 -7.89
C LEU A 266 -11.94 -9.93 -7.93
N GLN A 267 -12.55 -10.09 -6.75
CA GLN A 267 -13.76 -10.90 -6.57
C GLN A 267 -14.98 -10.35 -7.30
N SER A 268 -15.17 -9.02 -7.32
CA SER A 268 -16.32 -8.37 -7.98
C SER A 268 -16.08 -8.03 -9.46
N GLY A 269 -14.95 -8.45 -10.03
CA GLY A 269 -14.60 -8.15 -11.42
C GLY A 269 -14.08 -6.72 -11.64
N TRP A 270 -13.82 -6.40 -12.91
CA TRP A 270 -13.11 -5.16 -13.31
C TRP A 270 -13.93 -3.88 -13.15
N ALA A 271 -15.24 -3.93 -13.44
CA ALA A 271 -16.07 -2.74 -13.58
C ALA A 271 -16.12 -1.87 -12.30
N PRO A 272 -16.34 -2.41 -11.09
CA PRO A 272 -16.31 -1.62 -9.88
C PRO A 272 -14.96 -0.93 -9.66
N MET A 273 -13.84 -1.64 -9.82
CA MET A 273 -12.52 -1.07 -9.58
C MET A 273 -12.11 -0.05 -10.65
N ALA A 274 -12.47 -0.27 -11.91
CA ALA A 274 -12.25 0.71 -12.97
C ALA A 274 -13.04 2.00 -12.73
N LEU A 275 -14.28 1.89 -12.25
CA LEU A 275 -15.10 3.03 -11.85
C LEU A 275 -14.52 3.76 -10.64
N ALA A 276 -14.04 3.02 -9.63
CA ALA A 276 -13.38 3.58 -8.46
C ALA A 276 -12.13 4.38 -8.85
N MET A 277 -11.33 3.88 -9.80
CA MET A 277 -10.16 4.58 -10.32
C MET A 277 -10.53 5.88 -11.02
N LEU A 278 -11.57 5.87 -11.86
CA LEU A 278 -12.07 7.08 -12.50
C LEU A 278 -12.46 8.14 -11.46
N PHE A 279 -13.21 7.75 -10.43
CA PHE A 279 -13.64 8.68 -9.40
C PHE A 279 -12.51 9.15 -8.49
N LEU A 280 -11.51 8.29 -8.23
CA LEU A 280 -10.29 8.70 -7.52
C LEU A 280 -9.54 9.79 -8.30
N VAL A 281 -9.38 9.62 -9.61
CA VAL A 281 -8.71 10.62 -10.47
C VAL A 281 -9.45 11.95 -10.44
N LEU A 282 -10.76 11.93 -10.61
CA LEU A 282 -11.59 13.15 -10.57
C LEU A 282 -11.54 13.82 -9.19
N ALA A 283 -11.67 13.06 -8.13
CA ALA A 283 -11.62 13.57 -6.75
C ALA A 283 -10.25 14.17 -6.40
N ALA A 284 -9.16 13.50 -6.81
CA ALA A 284 -7.81 14.01 -6.61
C ALA A 284 -7.54 15.29 -7.40
N GLN A 285 -8.01 15.37 -8.66
CA GLN A 285 -7.92 16.62 -9.44
C GLN A 285 -8.73 17.76 -8.79
N ALA A 286 -9.93 17.46 -8.32
CA ALA A 286 -10.76 18.43 -7.62
C ALA A 286 -10.07 18.97 -6.37
N LEU A 287 -9.42 18.10 -5.60
CA LEU A 287 -8.65 18.48 -4.43
C LEU A 287 -7.41 19.30 -4.80
N GLY A 288 -6.72 18.95 -5.90
CA GLY A 288 -5.61 19.74 -6.46
C GLY A 288 -6.02 21.15 -6.88
N ILE A 289 -7.19 21.30 -7.53
CA ILE A 289 -7.77 22.62 -7.85
C ILE A 289 -8.07 23.40 -6.57
N PHE A 290 -8.62 22.74 -5.55
CA PHE A 290 -8.92 23.37 -4.27
C PHE A 290 -7.66 23.93 -3.62
N PHE A 291 -6.57 23.15 -3.56
CA PHE A 291 -5.31 23.59 -2.94
C PHE A 291 -4.67 24.77 -3.65
N ILE A 292 -4.57 24.75 -4.97
CA ILE A 292 -4.02 25.88 -5.71
C ILE A 292 -4.94 27.11 -5.67
N SER A 293 -6.24 26.91 -5.45
CA SER A 293 -7.20 28.02 -5.28
C SER A 293 -7.12 28.64 -3.89
N LEU A 294 -6.74 27.84 -2.89
CA LEU A 294 -6.55 28.30 -1.52
C LEU A 294 -5.31 29.18 -1.41
N ILE A 295 -4.19 28.71 -1.98
CA ILE A 295 -2.92 29.42 -2.02
C ILE A 295 -2.43 29.45 -3.48
N PRO A 296 -2.75 30.53 -4.23
CA PRO A 296 -2.49 30.60 -5.67
C PRO A 296 -1.03 30.95 -6.01
N VAL A 297 -0.11 30.33 -5.31
CA VAL A 297 1.34 30.39 -5.53
C VAL A 297 1.80 28.98 -5.90
N LEU A 298 2.43 28.81 -7.07
CA LEU A 298 2.82 27.49 -7.62
C LEU A 298 3.55 26.63 -6.57
N ARG A 299 4.57 27.19 -5.93
CA ARG A 299 5.38 26.45 -4.94
C ARG A 299 4.53 25.98 -3.76
N MET A 300 3.74 26.88 -3.18
CA MET A 300 2.91 26.58 -2.01
C MET A 300 1.78 25.60 -2.33
N GLY A 301 1.11 25.75 -3.48
CA GLY A 301 0.07 24.81 -3.92
C GLY A 301 0.62 23.40 -4.12
N MET A 302 1.82 23.27 -4.70
CA MET A 302 2.49 21.97 -4.85
C MET A 302 2.96 21.41 -3.49
N SER A 303 3.53 22.23 -2.61
CA SER A 303 3.95 21.79 -1.27
C SER A 303 2.77 21.29 -0.43
N LEU A 304 1.64 21.98 -0.46
CA LEU A 304 0.42 21.56 0.23
C LEU A 304 -0.11 20.26 -0.35
N GLY A 305 -0.14 20.14 -1.69
CA GLY A 305 -0.55 18.92 -2.39
C GLY A 305 0.34 17.73 -2.08
N SER A 306 1.67 17.91 -2.02
CA SER A 306 2.61 16.84 -1.68
C SER A 306 2.49 16.43 -0.21
N LEU A 307 2.44 17.39 0.72
CA LEU A 307 2.30 17.11 2.14
C LEU A 307 1.03 16.30 2.44
N LEU A 308 -0.12 16.77 1.96
CA LEU A 308 -1.40 16.11 2.21
C LEU A 308 -1.54 14.82 1.39
N GLY A 309 -0.98 14.77 0.19
CA GLY A 309 -0.91 13.56 -0.61
C GLY A 309 -0.13 12.45 0.11
N MET A 310 1.05 12.77 0.68
CA MET A 310 1.84 11.81 1.46
C MET A 310 1.14 11.42 2.77
N LEU A 311 0.58 12.39 3.50
CA LEU A 311 -0.15 12.12 4.74
C LEU A 311 -1.34 11.17 4.52
N SER A 312 -1.97 11.25 3.35
CA SER A 312 -3.10 10.37 2.99
C SER A 312 -2.76 8.89 3.04
N PHE A 313 -1.52 8.47 2.75
CA PHE A 313 -1.10 7.06 2.83
C PHE A 313 -1.27 6.50 4.25
N SER A 314 -0.83 7.25 5.25
CA SER A 314 -0.83 6.77 6.64
C SER A 314 -2.22 6.80 7.27
N ILE A 315 -3.07 7.77 6.86
CA ILE A 315 -4.34 8.06 7.54
C ILE A 315 -5.55 7.47 6.81
N SER A 316 -5.40 7.03 5.56
CA SER A 316 -6.53 6.53 4.75
C SER A 316 -7.14 5.20 5.24
N GLY A 317 -6.54 4.54 6.24
CA GLY A 317 -7.16 3.40 6.91
C GLY A 317 -6.84 2.04 6.31
N MET A 318 -5.78 1.92 5.50
CA MET A 318 -5.35 0.64 4.97
C MET A 318 -4.45 -0.12 5.95
N SER A 319 -3.46 0.55 6.53
CA SER A 319 -2.54 -0.08 7.50
C SER A 319 -3.16 -0.20 8.89
N ILE A 320 -3.89 0.82 9.34
CA ILE A 320 -4.58 0.85 10.62
C ILE A 320 -6.04 1.22 10.35
N PRO A 321 -7.02 0.41 10.79
CA PRO A 321 -8.43 0.75 10.64
C PRO A 321 -8.72 2.12 11.25
N VAL A 322 -9.47 2.97 10.52
CA VAL A 322 -9.76 4.34 10.98
C VAL A 322 -10.52 4.36 12.30
N SER A 323 -11.36 3.34 12.56
CA SER A 323 -12.06 3.18 13.83
C SER A 323 -11.14 3.01 15.04
N SER A 324 -9.89 2.56 14.81
CA SER A 324 -8.87 2.37 15.86
C SER A 324 -7.98 3.61 16.04
N MET A 325 -8.17 4.65 15.23
CA MET A 325 -7.43 5.90 15.35
C MET A 325 -8.07 6.82 16.38
N ILE A 326 -7.31 7.80 16.89
CA ILE A 326 -7.85 8.88 17.73
C ILE A 326 -8.79 9.77 16.93
N ALA A 327 -9.79 10.36 17.58
CA ALA A 327 -10.87 11.13 16.93
C ALA A 327 -10.39 12.20 15.93
N PRO A 328 -9.34 13.02 16.19
CA PRO A 328 -8.84 13.98 15.20
C PRO A 328 -8.32 13.32 13.91
N MET A 329 -7.66 12.16 14.03
CA MET A 329 -7.17 11.41 12.86
C MET A 329 -8.30 10.76 12.08
N GLN A 330 -9.35 10.29 12.77
CA GLN A 330 -10.56 9.81 12.13
C GLN A 330 -11.19 10.90 11.27
N ALA A 331 -11.37 12.10 11.81
CA ALA A 331 -11.91 13.26 11.07
C ALA A 331 -11.03 13.62 9.88
N LEU A 332 -9.71 13.68 10.06
CA LEU A 332 -8.75 13.97 8.99
C LEU A 332 -8.79 12.93 7.87
N ALA A 333 -9.00 11.66 8.19
CA ALA A 333 -9.08 10.59 7.20
C ALA A 333 -10.19 10.82 6.16
N TYR A 334 -11.30 11.45 6.53
CA TYR A 334 -12.42 11.74 5.61
C TYR A 334 -12.10 12.80 4.56
N ILE A 335 -11.04 13.60 4.75
CA ILE A 335 -10.60 14.64 3.80
C ILE A 335 -9.85 14.03 2.60
N PHE A 336 -9.46 12.76 2.68
CA PHE A 336 -8.65 12.12 1.65
C PHE A 336 -9.47 11.22 0.72
N PRO A 337 -9.46 11.46 -0.61
CA PRO A 337 -10.11 10.58 -1.58
C PRO A 337 -9.60 9.13 -1.50
N LEU A 338 -8.33 8.93 -1.18
CA LEU A 338 -7.68 7.62 -1.10
C LEU A 338 -8.37 6.68 -0.10
N ARG A 339 -8.89 7.19 1.00
CA ARG A 339 -9.69 6.43 1.98
C ARG A 339 -10.88 5.73 1.34
N TYR A 340 -11.64 6.46 0.53
CA TYR A 340 -12.83 5.94 -0.12
C TYR A 340 -12.47 4.88 -1.16
N TYR A 341 -11.40 5.13 -1.92
CA TYR A 341 -10.88 4.16 -2.88
C TYR A 341 -10.43 2.86 -2.19
N PHE A 342 -9.73 2.93 -1.07
CA PHE A 342 -9.33 1.74 -0.30
C PHE A 342 -10.52 0.95 0.22
N ARG A 343 -11.53 1.62 0.74
CA ARG A 343 -12.76 0.95 1.19
C ARG A 343 -13.48 0.24 0.05
N ILE A 344 -13.53 0.85 -1.14
CA ILE A 344 -14.04 0.19 -2.34
C ILE A 344 -13.16 -1.02 -2.68
N GLY A 345 -11.84 -0.89 -2.66
CA GLY A 345 -10.90 -1.97 -2.92
C GLY A 345 -11.08 -3.17 -1.98
N ILE A 346 -11.23 -2.90 -0.68
CA ILE A 346 -11.50 -3.95 0.31
C ILE A 346 -12.84 -4.65 0.00
N ASN A 347 -13.91 -3.89 -0.20
CA ASN A 347 -15.25 -4.46 -0.43
C ASN A 347 -15.32 -5.20 -1.77
N GLN A 348 -14.84 -4.60 -2.85
CA GLN A 348 -15.03 -5.12 -4.21
C GLN A 348 -13.91 -6.08 -4.64
N ALA A 349 -12.64 -5.70 -4.45
CA ALA A 349 -11.55 -6.54 -4.91
C ALA A 349 -11.27 -7.72 -3.96
N LEU A 350 -11.27 -7.48 -2.65
CA LEU A 350 -10.86 -8.50 -1.68
C LEU A 350 -12.01 -9.36 -1.16
N ILE A 351 -13.16 -8.76 -0.82
CA ILE A 351 -14.28 -9.45 -0.17
C ILE A 351 -15.32 -9.93 -1.21
N GLY A 352 -15.48 -9.22 -2.33
CA GLY A 352 -16.54 -9.52 -3.31
C GLY A 352 -17.93 -9.13 -2.80
N ALA A 353 -18.01 -8.07 -1.99
CA ALA A 353 -19.29 -7.60 -1.46
C ALA A 353 -20.19 -7.05 -2.56
N PRO A 354 -21.53 -7.06 -2.36
CA PRO A 354 -22.45 -6.40 -3.28
C PRO A 354 -22.07 -4.96 -3.58
N PHE A 355 -22.24 -4.50 -4.81
CA PHE A 355 -21.90 -3.12 -5.22
C PHE A 355 -22.57 -2.06 -4.34
N ALA A 356 -23.79 -2.34 -3.87
CA ALA A 356 -24.54 -1.46 -2.98
C ALA A 356 -23.77 -1.09 -1.70
N ASP A 357 -22.98 -2.01 -1.15
CA ASP A 357 -22.21 -1.78 0.07
C ASP A 357 -21.07 -0.77 -0.12
N SER A 358 -20.67 -0.55 -1.38
CA SER A 358 -19.66 0.44 -1.74
C SER A 358 -20.23 1.78 -2.19
N LEU A 359 -21.54 1.92 -2.34
CA LEU A 359 -22.18 3.17 -2.77
C LEU A 359 -21.82 4.39 -1.91
N PRO A 360 -21.77 4.30 -0.55
CA PRO A 360 -21.37 5.43 0.27
C PRO A 360 -19.97 5.95 -0.06
N GLN A 361 -19.06 5.06 -0.43
CA GLN A 361 -17.68 5.40 -0.79
C GLN A 361 -17.61 6.06 -2.16
N TYR A 362 -18.39 5.59 -3.13
CA TYR A 362 -18.51 6.25 -4.44
C TYR A 362 -19.14 7.64 -4.31
N ILE A 363 -20.17 7.79 -3.49
CA ILE A 363 -20.78 9.10 -3.20
C ILE A 363 -19.75 10.01 -2.53
N GLY A 364 -18.94 9.49 -1.59
CA GLY A 364 -17.85 10.24 -0.98
C GLY A 364 -16.83 10.75 -2.00
N LEU A 365 -16.40 9.92 -2.97
CA LEU A 365 -15.52 10.36 -4.06
C LEU A 365 -16.19 11.42 -4.96
N LEU A 366 -17.47 11.25 -5.27
CA LEU A 366 -18.24 12.22 -6.06
C LEU A 366 -18.36 13.56 -5.35
N ALA A 367 -18.49 13.58 -4.02
CA ALA A 367 -18.59 14.82 -3.24
C ALA A 367 -17.36 15.71 -3.43
N PHE A 368 -16.15 15.14 -3.60
CA PHE A 368 -14.94 15.93 -3.89
C PHE A 368 -15.03 16.69 -5.20
N ILE A 369 -15.73 16.18 -6.21
CA ILE A 369 -15.84 16.82 -7.53
C ILE A 369 -16.53 18.19 -7.43
N PHE A 370 -17.37 18.40 -6.43
CA PHE A 370 -18.03 19.67 -6.18
C PHE A 370 -17.17 20.67 -5.39
N LEU A 371 -16.09 20.23 -4.75
CA LEU A 371 -15.21 21.07 -3.93
C LEU A 371 -14.64 22.29 -4.68
N PRO A 372 -14.17 22.17 -5.95
CA PRO A 372 -13.68 23.32 -6.71
C PRO A 372 -14.73 24.40 -6.94
N LEU A 373 -16.03 24.06 -7.04
CA LEU A 373 -17.07 25.02 -7.32
C LEU A 373 -17.10 26.15 -6.29
N ILE A 374 -16.81 25.83 -5.03
CA ILE A 374 -16.73 26.79 -3.93
C ILE A 374 -15.57 27.79 -4.15
N MET A 375 -14.48 27.35 -4.78
CA MET A 375 -13.26 28.13 -4.93
C MET A 375 -13.10 28.80 -6.31
N LEU A 376 -13.97 28.49 -7.29
CA LEU A 376 -13.89 29.06 -8.63
C LEU A 376 -13.86 30.59 -8.66
N PRO A 377 -14.72 31.32 -7.90
CA PRO A 377 -14.70 32.79 -7.90
C PRO A 377 -13.38 33.34 -7.38
N ARG A 378 -12.84 32.72 -6.32
CA ARG A 378 -11.55 33.11 -5.72
C ARG A 378 -10.41 32.86 -6.70
N LEU A 379 -10.33 31.67 -7.30
CA LEU A 379 -9.31 31.32 -8.28
C LEU A 379 -9.35 32.29 -9.48
N ARG A 380 -10.54 32.59 -10.01
CA ARG A 380 -10.72 33.56 -11.12
C ARG A 380 -10.20 34.94 -10.76
N LYS A 381 -10.50 35.43 -9.54
CA LYS A 381 -10.03 36.74 -9.06
C LYS A 381 -8.50 36.80 -9.03
N TYR A 382 -7.85 35.75 -8.53
CA TYR A 382 -6.38 35.67 -8.50
C TYR A 382 -5.75 35.60 -9.90
N LEU A 383 -6.34 34.81 -10.80
CA LEU A 383 -5.87 34.67 -12.18
C LEU A 383 -5.88 35.99 -12.98
N LEU A 384 -6.80 36.91 -12.64
CA LEU A 384 -6.98 38.17 -13.37
C LEU A 384 -6.27 39.36 -12.72
N ASN A 385 -6.17 39.39 -11.39
CA ASN A 385 -5.85 40.61 -10.65
C ASN A 385 -4.54 40.55 -9.85
N VAL A 386 -3.88 39.41 -9.75
CA VAL A 386 -2.70 39.29 -8.90
C VAL A 386 -1.47 38.98 -9.74
N GLY A 387 -0.45 39.86 -9.64
CA GLY A 387 0.89 39.58 -10.11
C GLY A 387 1.48 38.43 -9.29
N TYR A 388 2.28 37.55 -9.90
CA TYR A 388 2.97 36.45 -9.24
C TYR A 388 3.95 37.00 -8.22
N ILE A 389 3.76 36.69 -6.95
CA ILE A 389 4.74 36.93 -5.89
C ILE A 389 5.65 35.71 -5.85
N ALA A 390 6.95 35.92 -6.10
CA ALA A 390 7.96 34.87 -6.21
C ALA A 390 8.23 34.12 -4.89
#